data_72dff63f06cdda18f85980e2419c427b
#
_entry.id   72dff63f06cdda18f85980e2419c427b
#
_cell.length_a   1.000
_cell.length_b   1.000
_cell.length_c   1.000
_cell.angle_alpha   90.00
_cell.angle_beta   90.00
_cell.angle_gamma   90.00
#
_symmetry.space_group_name_H-M   'P 1'
#
loop_
_entity.id
_entity.type
_entity.pdbx_description
1 polymer ?
#
loop_
_entity_poly.entity_id
_entity_poly.type
_entity_poly.pdbx_seq_one_letter_code
_entity_poly.pdbx_strand_id
1 'polypeptide(L)'
;MQLDLKKLPFGQYMSRHLLFEEADPMGRGWDKGLYLALAAGSNSMFGGFGLRSAGFIRLTPLAGGKEVAGTAEADPSQAVIRCESGCIRMAIDGPAILLKGENAGLKLLVKLGRGETVTRTKLGYELVMGANRYIIALKKGKADLQVGWDLEGLSSTDPIITLEPEDGVMEAVFWDTDATYAMPEAAADVDAAAAKARAAFEAFRATLWGKDELNAYVFWLGFMACRGGKLVIANKIGNIQANAMEQALSALAFRDAGAALDLISDTLRLMTPGGIVPAWVKGEQSLPEAPPPLWGLALCRVFAGGGIDAVDKDKLAEGYALLTKAVDWWLKNRSLSDGSFFYAYAHESGWDGVPVLPFGQGAVTPDLAVWMALNAGALEAMAKKLGLQDEAANWAALMQKQLGVLASLWKDGKFACRSALTGEEVPCPVGIGLLPLLLGDAAPGADALRAKAEKAERLPKEQAGLIALECPALAGKLIAAGAAQPGTLSGGAYRPVLSALLLALEERS
;
A
#
# COMPACT_ATOMS: atom_id res chain seq x y z
N MET A 1 -17.95 -10.71 2.86
CA MET A 1 -17.47 -10.16 4.16
C MET A 1 -18.23 -8.88 4.48
N GLN A 2 -18.67 -8.71 5.73
CA GLN A 2 -19.21 -7.44 6.23
C GLN A 2 -18.10 -6.65 6.93
N LEU A 3 -18.03 -5.34 6.67
CA LEU A 3 -17.03 -4.45 7.26
C LEU A 3 -17.53 -3.84 8.56
N ASP A 4 -16.72 -3.88 9.60
CA ASP A 4 -16.93 -3.07 10.81
C ASP A 4 -16.29 -1.69 10.58
N LEU A 5 -17.09 -0.70 10.20
CA LEU A 5 -16.61 0.65 9.85
C LEU A 5 -15.90 1.37 11.01
N LYS A 6 -16.02 0.89 12.25
CA LYS A 6 -15.24 1.39 13.40
C LYS A 6 -13.80 0.88 13.40
N LYS A 7 -13.54 -0.20 12.67
CA LYS A 7 -12.22 -0.84 12.61
C LYS A 7 -11.59 -0.69 11.24
N LEU A 8 -12.37 -0.86 10.16
CA LEU A 8 -11.88 -0.91 8.79
C LEU A 8 -12.75 -0.03 7.90
N PRO A 9 -12.19 0.95 7.17
CA PRO A 9 -12.97 1.82 6.31
C PRO A 9 -13.50 1.07 5.09
N PHE A 10 -14.65 1.50 4.59
CA PHE A 10 -15.09 1.20 3.24
C PHE A 10 -14.32 2.06 2.24
N GLY A 11 -13.79 1.46 1.20
CA GLY A 11 -13.06 2.09 0.11
C GLY A 11 -12.87 1.11 -1.04
N GLN A 12 -12.21 1.56 -2.11
CA GLN A 12 -12.02 0.77 -3.33
C GLN A 12 -10.61 0.88 -3.88
N TYR A 13 -10.20 -0.14 -4.62
CA TYR A 13 -8.97 -0.17 -5.40
C TYR A 13 -8.88 1.06 -6.32
N MET A 14 -7.72 1.72 -6.34
CA MET A 14 -7.47 2.91 -7.14
C MET A 14 -8.39 4.11 -6.79
N SER A 15 -9.03 4.11 -5.63
CA SER A 15 -9.84 5.23 -5.15
C SER A 15 -9.26 5.80 -3.86
N ARG A 16 -9.36 7.12 -3.69
CA ARG A 16 -8.93 7.81 -2.47
C ARG A 16 -10.06 7.97 -1.45
N HIS A 17 -11.28 7.56 -1.77
CA HIS A 17 -12.42 7.67 -0.87
C HIS A 17 -12.37 6.64 0.25
N LEU A 18 -12.58 7.11 1.47
CA LEU A 18 -12.66 6.28 2.67
C LEU A 18 -13.88 6.69 3.49
N LEU A 19 -14.80 5.74 3.72
CA LEU A 19 -15.95 5.90 4.60
C LEU A 19 -15.71 5.09 5.88
N PHE A 20 -15.85 5.72 7.05
CA PHE A 20 -15.58 5.07 8.34
C PHE A 20 -16.41 5.68 9.45
N GLU A 21 -16.62 4.93 10.53
CA GLU A 21 -17.24 5.37 11.77
C GLU A 21 -16.17 5.54 12.86
N GLU A 22 -16.03 6.76 13.40
CA GLU A 22 -15.02 7.07 14.41
C GLU A 22 -15.64 7.89 15.54
N ALA A 23 -15.14 7.68 16.76
CA ALA A 23 -15.55 8.46 17.92
C ALA A 23 -14.90 9.86 17.91
N ASP A 24 -13.64 9.92 17.49
CA ASP A 24 -12.86 11.15 17.36
C ASP A 24 -11.72 10.93 16.35
N PRO A 25 -11.98 11.06 15.06
CA PRO A 25 -11.01 10.72 14.01
C PRO A 25 -9.73 11.54 14.06
N MET A 26 -9.73 12.66 14.78
CA MET A 26 -8.60 13.60 14.83
C MET A 26 -8.02 13.80 16.23
N GLY A 27 -8.59 13.22 17.28
CA GLY A 27 -8.23 13.54 18.66
C GLY A 27 -8.45 15.03 18.99
N ARG A 28 -9.50 15.65 18.41
CA ARG A 28 -9.80 17.08 18.54
C ARG A 28 -11.17 17.35 19.20
N GLY A 29 -11.78 16.34 19.80
CA GLY A 29 -13.11 16.48 20.42
C GLY A 29 -14.25 16.55 19.41
N TRP A 30 -14.10 15.96 18.23
CA TRP A 30 -15.20 15.85 17.28
C TRP A 30 -16.20 14.80 17.73
N ASP A 31 -17.47 15.06 17.44
CA ASP A 31 -18.54 14.13 17.76
C ASP A 31 -18.34 12.77 17.08
N LYS A 32 -18.74 11.73 17.78
CA LYS A 32 -18.86 10.40 17.23
C LYS A 32 -19.78 10.41 16.00
N GLY A 33 -19.40 9.73 14.93
CA GLY A 33 -20.24 9.68 13.73
C GLY A 33 -19.61 8.99 12.54
N LEU A 34 -20.32 9.04 11.43
CA LEU A 34 -19.88 8.51 10.14
C LEU A 34 -19.18 9.64 9.37
N TYR A 35 -17.99 9.32 8.84
CA TYR A 35 -17.16 10.29 8.14
C TYR A 35 -16.74 9.76 6.77
N LEU A 36 -16.73 10.67 5.80
CA LEU A 36 -16.10 10.50 4.51
C LEU A 36 -14.83 11.32 4.46
N ALA A 37 -13.74 10.71 4.03
CA ALA A 37 -12.45 11.37 3.82
C ALA A 37 -11.83 10.94 2.49
N LEU A 38 -10.90 11.78 2.00
CA LEU A 38 -10.00 11.40 0.92
C LEU A 38 -8.64 11.00 1.49
N ALA A 39 -8.14 9.86 1.07
CA ALA A 39 -6.75 9.51 1.34
C ALA A 39 -5.83 10.55 0.66
N ALA A 40 -4.93 11.14 1.43
CA ALA A 40 -4.12 12.23 0.95
C ALA A 40 -2.71 11.77 0.57
N GLY A 41 -2.30 12.15 -0.64
CA GLY A 41 -0.89 12.33 -0.97
C GLY A 41 -0.44 13.70 -0.44
N SER A 42 -0.38 13.90 0.87
CA SER A 42 -0.15 15.23 1.41
C SER A 42 1.28 15.69 1.22
N ASN A 43 1.46 16.93 0.74
CA ASN A 43 2.71 17.68 0.80
C ASN A 43 3.07 18.17 2.23
N SER A 44 2.39 17.68 3.25
CA SER A 44 2.66 18.04 4.63
C SER A 44 3.94 17.38 5.09
N MET A 45 5.01 18.15 5.18
CA MET A 45 6.30 17.75 5.77
C MET A 45 6.19 17.34 7.25
N PHE A 46 5.12 17.70 7.92
CA PHE A 46 4.87 17.38 9.31
C PHE A 46 4.00 16.11 9.38
N GLY A 47 4.59 15.01 9.05
CA GLY A 47 4.20 13.63 9.00
C GLY A 47 3.26 13.08 10.06
N GLY A 48 2.18 13.57 10.25
CA GLY A 48 1.19 12.92 11.09
C GLY A 48 -0.07 12.70 10.27
N PHE A 49 -0.37 11.50 9.91
CA PHE A 49 -1.65 11.03 9.38
C PHE A 49 -2.11 11.74 8.08
N GLY A 50 -2.08 11.01 6.98
CA GLY A 50 -2.59 11.47 5.68
C GLY A 50 -4.02 12.00 5.73
N LEU A 51 -4.83 11.51 6.65
CA LEU A 51 -6.18 11.98 6.90
C LEU A 51 -6.26 13.46 7.35
N ARG A 52 -5.25 14.04 7.98
CA ARG A 52 -5.29 15.45 8.45
C ARG A 52 -5.33 16.49 7.34
N SER A 53 -4.87 16.15 6.16
CA SER A 53 -4.83 17.04 5.00
C SER A 53 -5.92 16.74 3.99
N ALA A 54 -6.78 15.75 4.25
CA ALA A 54 -7.79 15.29 3.32
C ALA A 54 -9.14 15.99 3.47
N GLY A 55 -9.34 16.78 4.53
CA GLY A 55 -10.67 17.26 4.90
C GLY A 55 -11.58 16.09 5.27
N PHE A 56 -12.51 16.36 6.18
CA PHE A 56 -13.49 15.39 6.62
C PHE A 56 -14.88 15.91 6.41
N ILE A 57 -15.77 15.05 5.94
CA ILE A 57 -17.18 15.33 5.79
C ILE A 57 -17.94 14.41 6.73
N ARG A 58 -18.57 14.94 7.76
CA ARG A 58 -19.47 14.17 8.60
C ARG A 58 -20.79 13.95 7.89
N LEU A 59 -21.23 12.72 7.86
CA LEU A 59 -22.46 12.30 7.21
C LEU A 59 -23.54 12.03 8.27
N THR A 60 -24.70 12.66 8.15
CA THR A 60 -25.86 12.43 9.02
C THR A 60 -27.10 12.23 8.16
N PRO A 61 -27.84 11.11 8.30
CA PRO A 61 -29.04 10.89 7.52
C PRO A 61 -30.16 11.87 7.92
N LEU A 62 -30.99 12.21 6.95
CA LEU A 62 -32.16 13.10 7.10
C LEU A 62 -33.45 12.35 6.77
N ALA A 63 -34.47 12.56 7.57
CA ALA A 63 -35.86 12.17 7.31
C ALA A 63 -36.77 13.42 7.32
N GLY A 64 -37.35 13.77 6.20
CA GLY A 64 -38.16 14.99 6.07
C GLY A 64 -37.42 16.26 6.51
N GLY A 65 -36.16 16.39 6.16
CA GLY A 65 -35.32 17.54 6.47
C GLY A 65 -34.75 17.57 7.92
N LYS A 66 -35.07 16.58 8.75
CA LYS A 66 -34.59 16.50 10.14
C LYS A 66 -33.52 15.43 10.29
N GLU A 67 -32.51 15.71 11.10
CA GLU A 67 -31.49 14.71 11.46
C GLU A 67 -32.13 13.54 12.21
N VAL A 68 -31.80 12.33 11.80
CA VAL A 68 -32.24 11.08 12.41
C VAL A 68 -31.07 10.15 12.70
N ALA A 69 -31.26 9.25 13.65
CA ALA A 69 -30.29 8.19 13.89
C ALA A 69 -30.22 7.26 12.68
N GLY A 70 -29.01 6.80 12.37
CA GLY A 70 -28.79 5.83 11.30
C GLY A 70 -27.73 4.82 11.68
N THR A 71 -27.76 3.68 11.02
CA THR A 71 -26.73 2.64 11.09
C THR A 71 -26.08 2.49 9.74
N ALA A 72 -24.75 2.39 9.72
CA ALA A 72 -24.00 2.18 8.50
C ALA A 72 -23.50 0.73 8.44
N GLU A 73 -23.73 0.09 7.30
CA GLU A 73 -23.23 -1.24 6.97
C GLU A 73 -22.42 -1.14 5.67
N ALA A 74 -21.37 -1.92 5.54
CA ALA A 74 -20.59 -1.96 4.32
C ALA A 74 -20.04 -3.37 4.04
N ASP A 75 -19.84 -3.63 2.76
CA ASP A 75 -19.07 -4.75 2.24
C ASP A 75 -18.01 -4.21 1.24
N PRO A 76 -17.14 -5.02 0.66
CA PRO A 76 -16.14 -4.53 -0.30
C PRO A 76 -16.73 -3.84 -1.55
N SER A 77 -18.02 -3.92 -1.80
CA SER A 77 -18.65 -3.38 -3.01
C SER A 77 -19.48 -2.11 -2.78
N GLN A 78 -20.10 -1.98 -1.60
CA GLN A 78 -21.00 -0.86 -1.29
C GLN A 78 -21.08 -0.59 0.21
N ALA A 79 -21.53 0.62 0.53
CA ALA A 79 -21.97 0.99 1.88
C ALA A 79 -23.44 1.41 1.86
N VAL A 80 -24.17 1.12 2.95
CA VAL A 80 -25.58 1.45 3.11
C VAL A 80 -25.79 2.12 4.46
N ILE A 81 -26.35 3.31 4.48
CA ILE A 81 -26.82 4.00 5.69
C ILE A 81 -28.33 3.77 5.77
N ARG A 82 -28.79 3.13 6.84
CA ARG A 82 -30.21 2.89 7.10
C ARG A 82 -30.70 3.84 8.18
N CYS A 83 -31.89 4.40 8.00
CA CYS A 83 -32.58 5.21 8.98
C CYS A 83 -34.07 4.84 9.01
N GLU A 84 -34.86 5.45 9.91
CA GLU A 84 -36.28 5.14 10.09
C GLU A 84 -37.14 5.37 8.85
N SER A 85 -36.77 6.33 7.97
CA SER A 85 -37.56 6.69 6.80
C SER A 85 -37.12 5.94 5.53
N GLY A 86 -35.91 5.40 5.49
CA GLY A 86 -35.35 4.80 4.28
C GLY A 86 -33.88 4.46 4.36
N CYS A 87 -33.19 4.51 3.23
CA CYS A 87 -31.78 4.21 3.18
C CYS A 87 -31.02 5.06 2.15
N ILE A 88 -29.72 5.16 2.35
CA ILE A 88 -28.77 5.78 1.41
C ILE A 88 -27.75 4.73 1.03
N ARG A 89 -27.67 4.39 -0.24
CA ARG A 89 -26.69 3.46 -0.79
C ARG A 89 -25.55 4.23 -1.44
N MET A 90 -24.33 3.74 -1.25
CA MET A 90 -23.11 4.33 -1.77
C MET A 90 -22.27 3.25 -2.44
N ALA A 91 -21.81 3.53 -3.65
CA ALA A 91 -20.81 2.72 -4.34
C ALA A 91 -19.72 3.61 -4.92
N ILE A 92 -18.50 3.11 -4.98
CA ILE A 92 -17.36 3.84 -5.55
C ILE A 92 -17.13 3.32 -6.96
N ASP A 93 -17.01 4.24 -7.92
CA ASP A 93 -16.58 3.96 -9.29
C ASP A 93 -15.43 4.89 -9.68
N GLY A 94 -14.21 4.38 -9.59
CA GLY A 94 -12.99 5.15 -9.83
C GLY A 94 -12.88 6.36 -8.89
N PRO A 95 -12.83 7.60 -9.43
CA PRO A 95 -12.66 8.82 -8.63
C PRO A 95 -13.98 9.33 -8.01
N ALA A 96 -15.09 8.62 -8.15
CA ALA A 96 -16.39 9.08 -7.71
C ALA A 96 -17.04 8.12 -6.71
N ILE A 97 -17.77 8.69 -5.73
CA ILE A 97 -18.80 7.97 -4.98
C ILE A 97 -20.16 8.33 -5.60
N LEU A 98 -20.90 7.31 -5.94
CA LEU A 98 -22.28 7.40 -6.37
C LEU A 98 -23.18 7.17 -5.17
N LEU A 99 -24.16 8.06 -4.97
CA LEU A 99 -25.11 7.99 -3.86
C LEU A 99 -26.54 7.92 -4.40
N LYS A 100 -27.34 7.04 -3.80
CA LYS A 100 -28.78 6.97 -4.02
C LYS A 100 -29.49 6.88 -2.68
N GLY A 101 -30.28 7.91 -2.36
CA GLY A 101 -31.17 7.92 -1.21
C GLY A 101 -32.60 7.54 -1.62
N GLU A 102 -33.20 6.63 -0.89
CA GLU A 102 -34.60 6.22 -1.03
C GLU A 102 -35.35 6.62 0.25
N ASN A 103 -36.22 7.62 0.16
CA ASN A 103 -36.95 8.28 1.28
C ASN A 103 -36.00 8.77 2.40
N ALA A 104 -34.73 8.98 2.11
CA ALA A 104 -33.73 9.46 3.04
C ALA A 104 -32.83 10.48 2.36
N GLY A 105 -32.57 11.58 3.05
CA GLY A 105 -31.62 12.62 2.67
C GLY A 105 -30.30 12.49 3.45
N LEU A 106 -29.36 13.37 3.13
CA LEU A 106 -28.04 13.39 3.75
C LEU A 106 -27.62 14.81 4.10
N LYS A 107 -27.25 15.03 5.35
CA LYS A 107 -26.56 16.23 5.81
C LYS A 107 -25.06 15.98 5.80
N LEU A 108 -24.33 16.89 5.18
CA LEU A 108 -22.88 16.90 5.06
C LEU A 108 -22.35 18.08 5.88
N LEU A 109 -21.72 17.81 7.02
CA LEU A 109 -20.99 18.83 7.77
C LEU A 109 -19.52 18.79 7.34
N VAL A 110 -19.10 19.83 6.63
CA VAL A 110 -17.75 19.90 6.06
C VAL A 110 -16.82 20.56 7.07
N LYS A 111 -15.83 19.81 7.56
CA LYS A 111 -14.81 20.35 8.46
C LYS A 111 -13.68 21.00 7.66
N LEU A 112 -13.64 22.31 7.65
CA LEU A 112 -12.66 23.11 6.92
C LEU A 112 -11.50 23.52 7.82
N GLY A 113 -10.30 23.48 7.25
CA GLY A 113 -9.10 24.09 7.81
C GLY A 113 -8.90 25.53 7.32
N ARG A 114 -7.82 26.16 7.76
CA ARG A 114 -7.48 27.52 7.31
C ARG A 114 -7.17 27.55 5.80
N GLY A 115 -7.86 28.42 5.08
CA GLY A 115 -7.70 28.58 3.63
C GLY A 115 -8.49 27.57 2.79
N GLU A 116 -9.28 26.70 3.43
CA GLU A 116 -10.18 25.77 2.77
C GLU A 116 -11.55 26.42 2.54
N THR A 117 -12.26 26.00 1.50
CA THR A 117 -13.51 26.65 1.09
C THR A 117 -14.55 25.66 0.58
N VAL A 118 -15.83 26.03 0.74
CA VAL A 118 -16.94 25.41 0.02
C VAL A 118 -17.62 26.51 -0.82
N THR A 119 -17.78 26.26 -2.12
CA THR A 119 -18.34 27.22 -3.05
C THR A 119 -19.41 26.56 -3.93
N ARG A 120 -20.54 27.23 -4.12
CA ARG A 120 -21.54 26.81 -5.09
C ARG A 120 -21.08 27.14 -6.52
N THR A 121 -21.08 26.15 -7.38
CA THR A 121 -20.70 26.27 -8.80
C THR A 121 -21.85 25.79 -9.72
N LYS A 122 -21.65 25.88 -11.03
CA LYS A 122 -22.59 25.30 -12.00
C LYS A 122 -22.67 23.78 -11.96
N LEU A 123 -21.61 23.11 -11.46
CA LEU A 123 -21.52 21.64 -11.36
C LEU A 123 -22.06 21.10 -10.03
N GLY A 124 -22.28 21.97 -9.05
CA GLY A 124 -22.68 21.60 -7.69
C GLY A 124 -21.89 22.37 -6.64
N TYR A 125 -21.45 21.71 -5.57
CA TYR A 125 -20.65 22.31 -4.51
C TYR A 125 -19.19 21.87 -4.67
N GLU A 126 -18.32 22.84 -4.87
CA GLU A 126 -16.88 22.61 -4.92
C GLU A 126 -16.28 22.82 -3.53
N LEU A 127 -15.55 21.82 -3.06
CA LEU A 127 -14.82 21.83 -1.80
C LEU A 127 -13.32 21.89 -2.14
N VAL A 128 -12.62 22.88 -1.60
CA VAL A 128 -11.15 22.95 -1.66
C VAL A 128 -10.64 22.67 -0.26
N MET A 129 -10.00 21.50 -0.08
CA MET A 129 -9.57 20.97 1.20
C MET A 129 -8.07 20.67 1.12
N GLY A 130 -7.25 21.64 1.52
CA GLY A 130 -5.81 21.58 1.33
C GLY A 130 -5.44 21.56 -0.15
N ALA A 131 -4.70 20.54 -0.58
CA ALA A 131 -4.36 20.34 -2.00
C ALA A 131 -5.45 19.58 -2.78
N ASN A 132 -6.52 19.13 -2.13
CA ASN A 132 -7.55 18.32 -2.76
C ASN A 132 -8.72 19.18 -3.21
N ARG A 133 -9.23 18.91 -4.40
CA ARG A 133 -10.47 19.45 -4.96
C ARG A 133 -11.51 18.36 -5.02
N TYR A 134 -12.73 18.71 -4.62
CA TYR A 134 -13.83 17.78 -4.52
C TYR A 134 -15.13 18.44 -4.97
N ILE A 135 -15.92 17.76 -5.76
CA ILE A 135 -17.22 18.27 -6.22
C ILE A 135 -18.34 17.36 -5.73
N ILE A 136 -19.34 17.95 -5.12
CA ILE A 136 -20.61 17.29 -4.76
C ILE A 136 -21.66 17.78 -5.75
N ALA A 137 -22.05 16.91 -6.68
CA ALA A 137 -23.06 17.19 -7.70
C ALA A 137 -24.36 16.45 -7.39
N LEU A 138 -25.46 17.17 -7.25
CA LEU A 138 -26.80 16.58 -7.14
C LEU A 138 -27.32 16.29 -8.54
N LYS A 139 -27.79 15.08 -8.79
CA LYS A 139 -28.41 14.64 -10.05
C LYS A 139 -29.91 14.60 -9.96
N LYS A 140 -30.47 14.24 -8.79
CA LYS A 140 -31.91 14.25 -8.48
C LYS A 140 -32.12 14.59 -7.02
N GLY A 141 -33.15 15.37 -6.72
CA GLY A 141 -33.48 15.84 -5.38
C GLY A 141 -33.26 17.34 -5.21
N LYS A 142 -33.18 17.79 -3.97
CA LYS A 142 -32.94 19.19 -3.59
C LYS A 142 -31.64 19.28 -2.78
N ALA A 143 -30.92 20.38 -3.01
CA ALA A 143 -29.71 20.64 -2.25
C ALA A 143 -29.66 22.09 -1.77
N ASP A 144 -29.18 22.29 -0.55
CA ASP A 144 -28.97 23.61 0.05
C ASP A 144 -27.56 23.67 0.68
N LEU A 145 -26.99 24.88 0.71
CA LEU A 145 -25.73 25.20 1.32
C LEU A 145 -25.91 26.28 2.38
N GLN A 146 -25.63 25.95 3.62
CA GLN A 146 -25.62 26.88 4.74
C GLN A 146 -24.18 27.17 5.13
N VAL A 147 -23.78 28.43 5.06
CA VAL A 147 -22.48 28.94 5.49
C VAL A 147 -22.76 30.11 6.43
N GLY A 148 -22.16 30.06 7.62
CA GLY A 148 -22.29 31.14 8.61
C GLY A 148 -20.93 31.78 8.87
N TRP A 149 -20.96 32.94 9.46
CA TRP A 149 -19.82 33.65 10.01
C TRP A 149 -20.04 33.89 11.49
N ASP A 150 -19.10 33.41 12.31
CA ASP A 150 -19.09 33.73 13.73
C ASP A 150 -18.38 35.08 13.94
N LEU A 151 -19.18 36.08 14.29
CA LEU A 151 -18.69 37.44 14.51
C LEU A 151 -17.83 37.56 15.80
N GLU A 152 -18.09 36.72 16.79
CA GLU A 152 -17.32 36.74 18.06
C GLU A 152 -16.00 36.06 17.88
N GLY A 153 -15.97 34.91 17.21
CA GLY A 153 -14.74 34.16 16.90
C GLY A 153 -14.00 34.65 15.67
N LEU A 154 -14.53 35.61 14.92
CA LEU A 154 -13.97 36.09 13.64
C LEU A 154 -13.61 34.95 12.69
N SER A 155 -14.44 33.94 12.63
CA SER A 155 -14.24 32.76 11.80
C SER A 155 -15.51 32.33 11.05
N SER A 156 -15.36 31.64 9.93
CA SER A 156 -16.50 30.97 9.29
C SER A 156 -16.93 29.75 10.12
N THR A 157 -18.25 29.55 10.23
CA THR A 157 -18.76 28.27 10.74
C THR A 157 -18.54 27.17 9.72
N ASP A 158 -18.45 25.94 10.18
CA ASP A 158 -18.35 24.79 9.28
C ASP A 158 -19.55 24.75 8.30
N PRO A 159 -19.31 24.69 6.99
CA PRO A 159 -20.39 24.63 6.01
C PRO A 159 -21.23 23.36 6.15
N ILE A 160 -22.52 23.51 5.92
CA ILE A 160 -23.49 22.42 5.90
C ILE A 160 -24.09 22.33 4.51
N ILE A 161 -23.97 21.18 3.86
CA ILE A 161 -24.70 20.86 2.63
C ILE A 161 -25.77 19.84 2.99
N THR A 162 -27.04 20.14 2.64
CA THR A 162 -28.14 19.18 2.76
C THR A 162 -28.52 18.68 1.38
N LEU A 163 -28.67 17.37 1.27
CA LEU A 163 -29.18 16.68 0.07
C LEU A 163 -30.47 15.98 0.47
N GLU A 164 -31.59 16.38 -0.13
CA GLU A 164 -32.91 15.84 0.20
C GLU A 164 -33.56 15.15 -0.99
N PRO A 165 -34.37 14.10 -0.75
CA PRO A 165 -35.09 13.43 -1.81
C PRO A 165 -36.20 14.35 -2.38
N GLU A 166 -36.41 14.24 -3.69
CA GLU A 166 -37.57 14.72 -4.40
C GLU A 166 -38.30 13.51 -4.97
N ASP A 167 -39.60 13.43 -4.74
CA ASP A 167 -40.42 12.25 -5.05
C ASP A 167 -39.81 10.93 -4.48
N GLY A 168 -39.30 11.00 -3.25
CA GLY A 168 -38.74 9.89 -2.53
C GLY A 168 -37.31 9.47 -2.97
N VAL A 169 -36.70 10.16 -3.95
CA VAL A 169 -35.40 9.79 -4.50
C VAL A 169 -34.42 10.97 -4.44
N MET A 170 -33.20 10.68 -3.94
CA MET A 170 -32.04 11.57 -4.01
C MET A 170 -30.90 10.83 -4.72
N GLU A 171 -30.28 11.47 -5.73
CA GLU A 171 -29.11 10.95 -6.41
C GLU A 171 -28.02 12.01 -6.43
N ALA A 172 -26.81 11.65 -5.99
CA ALA A 172 -25.66 12.55 -5.96
C ALA A 172 -24.37 11.81 -6.36
N VAL A 173 -23.41 12.60 -6.81
CA VAL A 173 -22.06 12.15 -7.12
C VAL A 173 -21.07 12.98 -6.32
N PHE A 174 -20.21 12.33 -5.58
CA PHE A 174 -19.08 12.93 -4.90
C PHE A 174 -17.83 12.60 -5.72
N TRP A 175 -17.21 13.61 -6.28
CA TRP A 175 -16.18 13.45 -7.29
C TRP A 175 -14.84 14.05 -6.84
N ASP A 176 -13.80 13.22 -6.81
CA ASP A 176 -12.41 13.62 -6.58
C ASP A 176 -11.81 14.14 -7.89
N THR A 177 -11.69 15.45 -8.04
CA THR A 177 -11.20 16.08 -9.27
C THR A 177 -9.69 15.92 -9.46
N ASP A 178 -8.93 15.56 -8.42
CA ASP A 178 -7.48 15.36 -8.52
C ASP A 178 -7.12 14.01 -9.15
N ALA A 179 -8.06 13.04 -9.14
CA ALA A 179 -7.84 11.74 -9.76
C ALA A 179 -8.11 11.75 -11.26
N THR A 180 -9.02 12.61 -11.73
CA THR A 180 -9.32 12.80 -13.16
C THR A 180 -9.95 14.17 -13.42
N TYR A 181 -9.65 14.76 -14.58
CA TYR A 181 -10.26 16.00 -15.03
C TYR A 181 -11.63 15.80 -15.72
N ALA A 182 -11.97 14.56 -16.07
CA ALA A 182 -13.26 14.26 -16.68
C ALA A 182 -14.31 13.96 -15.60
N MET A 183 -15.35 14.78 -15.52
CA MET A 183 -16.52 14.49 -14.68
C MET A 183 -17.14 13.16 -15.16
N PRO A 184 -17.45 12.21 -14.25
CA PRO A 184 -18.16 11.01 -14.65
C PRO A 184 -19.45 11.39 -15.40
N GLU A 185 -19.64 10.85 -16.61
CA GLU A 185 -20.90 11.00 -17.33
C GLU A 185 -22.07 10.53 -16.47
N ALA A 186 -23.25 11.11 -16.70
CA ALA A 186 -24.45 11.01 -15.92
C ALA A 186 -24.65 9.72 -15.12
N ALA A 187 -25.05 9.91 -13.84
CA ALA A 187 -25.62 8.90 -12.94
C ALA A 187 -25.34 7.44 -13.32
N ALA A 188 -24.12 7.00 -13.10
CA ALA A 188 -23.88 5.56 -13.10
C ALA A 188 -24.80 4.97 -12.01
N ASP A 189 -25.52 3.92 -12.34
CA ASP A 189 -26.36 3.18 -11.43
C ASP A 189 -25.51 2.66 -10.26
N VAL A 190 -25.89 3.02 -9.03
CA VAL A 190 -25.20 2.57 -7.81
C VAL A 190 -25.11 1.03 -7.75
N ASP A 191 -26.14 0.34 -8.24
CA ASP A 191 -26.17 -1.12 -8.28
C ASP A 191 -25.16 -1.69 -9.29
N ALA A 192 -25.05 -1.05 -10.46
CA ALA A 192 -24.05 -1.42 -11.46
C ALA A 192 -22.63 -1.17 -10.96
N ALA A 193 -22.38 -0.03 -10.30
CA ALA A 193 -21.08 0.28 -9.69
C ALA A 193 -20.74 -0.72 -8.59
N ALA A 194 -21.66 -1.07 -7.71
CA ALA A 194 -21.46 -2.07 -6.68
C ALA A 194 -21.15 -3.46 -7.27
N ALA A 195 -21.89 -3.86 -8.31
CA ALA A 195 -21.62 -5.13 -9.00
C ALA A 195 -20.24 -5.16 -9.65
N LYS A 196 -19.83 -4.08 -10.31
CA LYS A 196 -18.49 -3.91 -10.89
C LYS A 196 -17.40 -3.99 -9.83
N ALA A 197 -17.58 -3.29 -8.70
CA ALA A 197 -16.65 -3.30 -7.58
C ALA A 197 -16.49 -4.71 -6.97
N ARG A 198 -17.59 -5.45 -6.80
CA ARG A 198 -17.58 -6.83 -6.32
C ARG A 198 -16.80 -7.73 -7.27
N ALA A 199 -17.11 -7.67 -8.57
CA ALA A 199 -16.40 -8.46 -9.57
C ALA A 199 -14.89 -8.14 -9.60
N ALA A 200 -14.52 -6.87 -9.49
CA ALA A 200 -13.13 -6.45 -9.44
C ALA A 200 -12.40 -6.96 -8.18
N PHE A 201 -13.05 -6.93 -7.03
CA PHE A 201 -12.47 -7.48 -5.79
C PHE A 201 -12.27 -9.00 -5.87
N GLU A 202 -13.25 -9.75 -6.40
CA GLU A 202 -13.10 -11.19 -6.59
C GLU A 202 -12.02 -11.54 -7.62
N ALA A 203 -11.91 -10.77 -8.70
CA ALA A 203 -10.83 -10.94 -9.67
C ALA A 203 -9.45 -10.68 -9.03
N PHE A 204 -9.33 -9.63 -8.19
CA PHE A 204 -8.11 -9.35 -7.45
C PHE A 204 -7.75 -10.49 -6.50
N ARG A 205 -8.71 -10.97 -5.70
CA ARG A 205 -8.51 -12.13 -4.81
C ARG A 205 -8.00 -13.35 -5.55
N ALA A 206 -8.49 -13.57 -6.77
CA ALA A 206 -8.06 -14.69 -7.59
C ALA A 206 -6.59 -14.63 -8.00
N THR A 207 -5.92 -13.49 -7.91
CA THR A 207 -4.47 -13.34 -8.18
C THR A 207 -3.58 -13.63 -6.96
N LEU A 208 -4.15 -13.81 -5.77
CA LEU A 208 -3.43 -13.95 -4.51
C LEU A 208 -3.18 -15.41 -4.12
N TRP A 209 -2.14 -15.64 -3.31
CA TRP A 209 -1.87 -16.94 -2.69
C TRP A 209 -2.91 -17.28 -1.61
N GLY A 210 -3.11 -16.35 -0.68
CA GLY A 210 -3.98 -16.55 0.47
C GLY A 210 -5.47 -16.39 0.14
N LYS A 211 -6.32 -16.91 1.03
CA LYS A 211 -7.78 -16.88 0.91
C LYS A 211 -8.45 -15.97 1.94
N ASP A 212 -7.71 -15.48 2.94
CA ASP A 212 -8.26 -14.60 3.97
C ASP A 212 -8.82 -13.31 3.34
N GLU A 213 -10.13 -13.16 3.46
CA GLU A 213 -10.88 -12.10 2.81
C GLU A 213 -10.59 -10.73 3.43
N LEU A 214 -10.31 -10.69 4.74
CA LEU A 214 -9.97 -9.46 5.43
C LEU A 214 -8.59 -8.94 5.00
N ASN A 215 -7.58 -9.81 5.00
CA ASN A 215 -6.25 -9.44 4.54
C ASN A 215 -6.25 -9.05 3.06
N ALA A 216 -7.02 -9.78 2.22
CA ALA A 216 -7.18 -9.41 0.81
C ALA A 216 -7.82 -8.02 0.65
N TYR A 217 -8.82 -7.67 1.46
CA TYR A 217 -9.45 -6.37 1.41
C TYR A 217 -8.53 -5.24 1.91
N VAL A 218 -7.80 -5.45 3.00
CA VAL A 218 -6.80 -4.48 3.49
C VAL A 218 -5.70 -4.24 2.44
N PHE A 219 -5.25 -5.30 1.80
CA PHE A 219 -4.28 -5.21 0.70
C PHE A 219 -4.86 -4.47 -0.51
N TRP A 220 -6.09 -4.79 -0.90
CA TRP A 220 -6.85 -4.09 -1.94
C TRP A 220 -6.96 -2.59 -1.69
N LEU A 221 -7.30 -2.19 -0.45
CA LEU A 221 -7.36 -0.78 -0.06
C LEU A 221 -5.99 -0.09 -0.08
N GLY A 222 -4.91 -0.83 0.01
CA GLY A 222 -3.55 -0.29 -0.10
C GLY A 222 -3.25 0.31 -1.48
N PHE A 223 -3.91 -0.17 -2.54
CA PHE A 223 -3.77 0.37 -3.90
C PHE A 223 -4.61 1.62 -4.07
N MET A 224 -4.16 2.73 -3.55
CA MET A 224 -4.82 4.03 -3.68
C MET A 224 -4.26 4.79 -4.87
N ALA A 225 -5.13 5.47 -5.61
CA ALA A 225 -4.69 6.35 -6.68
C ALA A 225 -3.80 7.45 -6.12
N CYS A 226 -2.58 7.57 -6.61
CA CYS A 226 -1.74 8.73 -6.30
C CYS A 226 -1.83 9.76 -7.43
N ARG A 227 -1.45 11.01 -7.08
CA ARG A 227 -1.41 12.12 -8.03
C ARG A 227 -0.50 11.76 -9.22
N GLY A 228 -0.98 11.97 -10.45
CA GLY A 228 -0.23 11.66 -11.67
C GLY A 228 -0.41 10.22 -12.18
N GLY A 229 -1.40 9.48 -11.68
CA GLY A 229 -1.79 8.17 -12.23
C GLY A 229 -0.80 7.03 -11.95
N LYS A 230 0.17 7.24 -11.06
CA LYS A 230 1.11 6.19 -10.65
C LYS A 230 0.44 5.30 -9.62
N LEU A 231 0.37 4.01 -9.92
CA LEU A 231 -0.10 3.00 -8.97
C LEU A 231 0.95 2.80 -7.88
N VAL A 232 0.53 2.96 -6.63
CA VAL A 232 1.37 2.70 -5.47
C VAL A 232 0.54 2.07 -4.36
N ILE A 233 1.17 1.21 -3.58
CA ILE A 233 0.58 0.72 -2.34
C ILE A 233 0.90 1.72 -1.24
N ALA A 234 -0.14 2.22 -0.59
CA ALA A 234 0.01 3.06 0.58
C ALA A 234 0.63 2.26 1.74
N ASN A 235 1.59 2.84 2.43
CA ASN A 235 2.19 2.20 3.60
C ASN A 235 1.19 2.07 4.77
N LYS A 236 0.18 2.93 4.79
CA LYS A 236 -0.96 2.88 5.72
C LYS A 236 -2.20 3.33 5.00
N ILE A 237 -3.35 2.75 5.32
CA ILE A 237 -4.63 3.21 4.78
C ILE A 237 -4.82 4.69 5.16
N GLY A 238 -5.15 5.51 4.19
CA GLY A 238 -5.31 6.95 4.33
C GLY A 238 -4.05 7.80 4.13
N ASN A 239 -2.86 7.19 4.01
CA ASN A 239 -1.60 7.89 3.74
C ASN A 239 -0.97 7.34 2.45
N ILE A 240 -1.03 8.11 1.37
CA ILE A 240 -0.46 7.72 0.07
C ILE A 240 1.04 8.06 0.06
N GLN A 241 1.83 7.19 0.64
CA GLN A 241 3.28 7.21 0.56
C GLN A 241 3.74 5.85 0.05
N ALA A 242 4.41 5.81 -1.10
CA ALA A 242 5.04 4.60 -1.61
C ALA A 242 6.41 4.44 -0.94
N ASN A 243 6.64 3.29 -0.33
CA ASN A 243 7.96 2.86 0.13
C ASN A 243 8.41 1.72 -0.76
N ALA A 244 9.57 1.84 -1.40
CA ALA A 244 10.02 0.87 -2.40
C ALA A 244 10.22 -0.55 -1.84
N MET A 245 10.70 -0.67 -0.59
CA MET A 245 10.82 -1.96 0.09
C MET A 245 9.43 -2.56 0.35
N GLU A 246 8.49 -1.77 0.86
CA GLU A 246 7.13 -2.21 1.13
C GLU A 246 6.38 -2.62 -0.15
N GLN A 247 6.62 -1.93 -1.28
CA GLN A 247 6.08 -2.32 -2.59
C GLN A 247 6.59 -3.71 -2.99
N ALA A 248 7.90 -3.93 -2.87
CA ALA A 248 8.52 -5.22 -3.20
C ALA A 248 8.00 -6.36 -2.31
N LEU A 249 7.86 -6.11 -1.00
CA LEU A 249 7.28 -7.08 -0.06
C LEU A 249 5.82 -7.40 -0.39
N SER A 250 5.06 -6.40 -0.81
CA SER A 250 3.66 -6.58 -1.19
C SER A 250 3.46 -7.47 -2.42
N ALA A 251 4.43 -7.47 -3.34
CA ALA A 251 4.40 -8.36 -4.51
C ALA A 251 4.41 -9.85 -4.14
N LEU A 252 4.86 -10.21 -2.94
CA LEU A 252 4.86 -11.58 -2.44
C LEU A 252 3.45 -12.17 -2.25
N ALA A 253 2.42 -11.33 -2.10
CA ALA A 253 1.03 -11.78 -1.99
C ALA A 253 0.51 -12.42 -3.27
N PHE A 254 1.04 -12.04 -4.43
CA PHE A 254 0.54 -12.53 -5.71
C PHE A 254 1.06 -13.93 -6.03
N ARG A 255 0.15 -14.80 -6.46
CA ARG A 255 0.46 -16.05 -7.15
C ARG A 255 0.51 -15.86 -8.68
N ASP A 256 -0.14 -14.81 -9.16
CA ASP A 256 -0.11 -14.41 -10.57
C ASP A 256 1.18 -13.68 -10.88
N ALA A 257 1.98 -14.24 -11.78
CA ALA A 257 3.29 -13.71 -12.14
C ALA A 257 3.20 -12.36 -12.86
N GLY A 258 2.14 -12.14 -13.64
CA GLY A 258 1.87 -10.88 -14.31
C GLY A 258 1.56 -9.77 -13.32
N ALA A 259 0.72 -10.04 -12.32
CA ALA A 259 0.37 -9.06 -11.28
C ALA A 259 1.58 -8.71 -10.39
N ALA A 260 2.39 -9.70 -10.01
CA ALA A 260 3.63 -9.46 -9.27
C ALA A 260 4.61 -8.60 -10.07
N LEU A 261 4.80 -8.91 -11.37
CA LEU A 261 5.67 -8.15 -12.25
C LEU A 261 5.16 -6.72 -12.48
N ASP A 262 3.85 -6.50 -12.60
CA ASP A 262 3.25 -5.18 -12.72
C ASP A 262 3.59 -4.31 -11.52
N LEU A 263 3.39 -4.81 -10.30
CA LEU A 263 3.70 -4.05 -9.08
C LEU A 263 5.19 -3.73 -8.97
N ILE A 264 6.07 -4.69 -9.26
CA ILE A 264 7.52 -4.45 -9.28
C ILE A 264 7.88 -3.44 -10.36
N SER A 265 7.33 -3.56 -11.56
CA SER A 265 7.60 -2.63 -12.67
C SER A 265 7.14 -1.21 -12.34
N ASP A 266 5.96 -1.04 -11.73
CA ASP A 266 5.46 0.27 -11.29
C ASP A 266 6.37 0.90 -10.24
N THR A 267 6.90 0.10 -9.31
CA THR A 267 7.90 0.55 -8.35
C THR A 267 9.19 1.01 -9.06
N LEU A 268 9.66 0.22 -10.01
CA LEU A 268 10.89 0.52 -10.76
C LEU A 268 10.74 1.72 -11.70
N ARG A 269 9.54 2.01 -12.22
CA ARG A 269 9.26 3.24 -12.99
C ARG A 269 9.39 4.52 -12.17
N LEU A 270 9.48 4.43 -10.84
CA LEU A 270 9.79 5.57 -9.97
C LEU A 270 11.28 5.95 -9.98
N MET A 271 12.15 5.18 -10.64
CA MET A 271 13.58 5.46 -10.73
C MET A 271 13.87 6.88 -11.19
N THR A 272 14.86 7.48 -10.53
CA THR A 272 15.48 8.73 -11.01
C THR A 272 16.16 8.51 -12.35
N PRO A 273 16.48 9.57 -13.10
CA PRO A 273 17.27 9.46 -14.34
C PRO A 273 18.59 8.69 -14.15
N GLY A 274 19.20 8.80 -12.97
CA GLY A 274 20.45 8.10 -12.60
C GLY A 274 20.28 6.62 -12.26
N GLY A 275 19.06 6.08 -12.26
CA GLY A 275 18.79 4.67 -12.00
C GLY A 275 18.53 4.32 -10.52
N ILE A 276 18.51 5.29 -9.61
CA ILE A 276 18.13 5.06 -8.21
C ILE A 276 16.62 4.87 -8.13
N VAL A 277 16.17 3.77 -7.58
CA VAL A 277 14.79 3.64 -7.08
C VAL A 277 14.74 4.41 -5.76
N PRO A 278 13.89 5.43 -5.60
CA PRO A 278 13.84 6.19 -4.35
C PRO A 278 13.25 5.34 -3.22
N ALA A 279 13.81 5.47 -2.01
CA ALA A 279 13.34 4.72 -0.85
C ALA A 279 11.85 4.98 -0.57
N TRP A 280 11.40 6.22 -0.77
CA TRP A 280 9.97 6.54 -0.74
C TRP A 280 9.61 7.68 -1.70
N VAL A 281 8.35 7.70 -2.10
CA VAL A 281 7.73 8.74 -2.92
C VAL A 281 6.43 9.17 -2.24
N LYS A 282 6.21 10.48 -2.13
CA LYS A 282 5.01 11.08 -1.58
C LYS A 282 4.60 12.28 -2.45
N GLY A 283 3.58 12.12 -3.26
CA GLY A 283 3.25 13.11 -4.29
C GLY A 283 4.40 13.33 -5.27
N GLU A 284 4.91 14.56 -5.35
CA GLU A 284 6.08 14.91 -6.18
C GLU A 284 7.42 14.81 -5.45
N GLN A 285 7.38 14.54 -4.15
CA GLN A 285 8.58 14.43 -3.32
C GLN A 285 9.10 12.99 -3.33
N SER A 286 10.40 12.83 -3.36
CA SER A 286 11.05 11.53 -3.23
C SER A 286 12.31 11.63 -2.38
N LEU A 287 12.63 10.55 -1.65
CA LEU A 287 13.90 10.42 -0.96
C LEU A 287 14.84 9.60 -1.85
N PRO A 288 15.90 10.24 -2.41
CA PRO A 288 16.80 9.57 -3.36
C PRO A 288 17.85 8.70 -2.66
N GLU A 289 17.45 8.03 -1.58
CA GLU A 289 18.24 6.97 -0.93
C GLU A 289 17.91 5.65 -1.58
N ALA A 290 18.89 4.79 -1.79
CA ALA A 290 18.65 3.47 -2.35
C ALA A 290 18.04 2.55 -1.29
N PRO A 291 16.84 1.99 -1.50
CA PRO A 291 16.29 0.95 -0.61
C PRO A 291 16.96 -0.38 -0.87
N PRO A 292 16.83 -1.36 0.04
CA PRO A 292 17.32 -2.71 -0.23
C PRO A 292 16.62 -3.27 -1.48
N PRO A 293 17.37 -3.92 -2.39
CA PRO A 293 16.85 -4.34 -3.70
C PRO A 293 16.09 -5.68 -3.63
N LEU A 294 14.92 -5.72 -2.98
CA LEU A 294 14.14 -6.94 -2.75
C LEU A 294 13.31 -7.40 -3.98
N TRP A 295 13.39 -6.70 -5.10
CA TRP A 295 12.49 -6.89 -6.25
C TRP A 295 12.50 -8.31 -6.82
N GLY A 296 13.67 -8.96 -6.86
CA GLY A 296 13.83 -10.33 -7.35
C GLY A 296 13.15 -11.39 -6.49
N LEU A 297 12.92 -11.13 -5.20
CA LEU A 297 12.36 -12.12 -4.28
C LEU A 297 10.96 -12.59 -4.71
N ALA A 298 10.05 -11.65 -4.93
CA ALA A 298 8.69 -11.97 -5.36
C ALA A 298 8.69 -12.60 -6.76
N LEU A 299 9.51 -12.09 -7.67
CA LEU A 299 9.61 -12.61 -9.04
C LEU A 299 10.14 -14.05 -9.07
N CYS A 300 11.21 -14.36 -8.34
CA CYS A 300 11.70 -15.73 -8.23
C CYS A 300 10.61 -16.69 -7.72
N ARG A 301 9.83 -16.26 -6.73
CA ARG A 301 8.76 -17.08 -6.17
C ARG A 301 7.66 -17.39 -7.18
N VAL A 302 7.17 -16.38 -7.92
CA VAL A 302 6.08 -16.59 -8.89
C VAL A 302 6.57 -17.23 -10.19
N PHE A 303 7.86 -17.10 -10.53
CA PHE A 303 8.45 -17.75 -11.70
C PHE A 303 8.77 -19.23 -11.45
N ALA A 304 8.97 -19.60 -10.19
CA ALA A 304 9.09 -21.01 -9.83
C ALA A 304 7.84 -21.79 -10.29
N GLY A 305 8.02 -22.99 -10.80
CA GLY A 305 6.91 -23.81 -11.28
C GLY A 305 6.29 -23.37 -12.61
N GLY A 306 6.94 -22.49 -13.36
CA GLY A 306 6.53 -22.11 -14.72
C GLY A 306 5.62 -20.89 -14.81
N GLY A 307 5.40 -20.15 -13.72
CA GLY A 307 4.55 -18.94 -13.73
C GLY A 307 5.00 -17.88 -14.74
N ILE A 308 6.29 -17.82 -15.05
CA ILE A 308 6.84 -16.93 -16.10
C ILE A 308 6.25 -17.19 -17.50
N ASP A 309 5.81 -18.42 -17.78
CA ASP A 309 5.26 -18.80 -19.09
C ASP A 309 3.91 -18.14 -19.38
N ALA A 310 3.18 -17.75 -18.34
CA ALA A 310 1.91 -17.05 -18.44
C ALA A 310 2.06 -15.53 -18.62
N VAL A 311 3.27 -14.98 -18.44
CA VAL A 311 3.51 -13.54 -18.56
C VAL A 311 3.59 -13.13 -20.03
N ASP A 312 2.87 -12.06 -20.38
CA ASP A 312 2.96 -11.43 -21.71
C ASP A 312 4.40 -11.03 -22.03
N LYS A 313 4.81 -11.26 -23.30
CA LYS A 313 6.20 -11.07 -23.71
C LYS A 313 6.67 -9.62 -23.66
N ASP A 314 5.82 -8.67 -24.03
CA ASP A 314 6.18 -7.25 -24.02
C ASP A 314 6.27 -6.72 -22.59
N LYS A 315 5.34 -7.14 -21.72
CA LYS A 315 5.38 -6.88 -20.30
C LYS A 315 6.65 -7.46 -19.66
N LEU A 316 7.02 -8.68 -20.01
CA LEU A 316 8.24 -9.33 -19.52
C LEU A 316 9.49 -8.57 -19.98
N ALA A 317 9.53 -8.12 -21.24
CA ALA A 317 10.66 -7.36 -21.78
C ALA A 317 10.81 -5.99 -21.10
N GLU A 318 9.71 -5.29 -20.84
CA GLU A 318 9.73 -4.03 -20.11
C GLU A 318 10.21 -4.24 -18.66
N GLY A 319 9.65 -5.22 -17.94
CA GLY A 319 10.06 -5.56 -16.57
C GLY A 319 11.55 -5.94 -16.49
N TYR A 320 12.04 -6.71 -17.46
CA TYR A 320 13.46 -7.05 -17.60
C TYR A 320 14.33 -5.80 -17.73
N ALA A 321 13.99 -4.89 -18.62
CA ALA A 321 14.74 -3.65 -18.83
C ALA A 321 14.77 -2.77 -17.58
N LEU A 322 13.64 -2.64 -16.88
CA LEU A 322 13.53 -1.88 -15.63
C LEU A 322 14.37 -2.50 -14.51
N LEU A 323 14.26 -3.81 -14.31
CA LEU A 323 15.00 -4.51 -13.26
C LEU A 323 16.51 -4.50 -13.54
N THR A 324 16.92 -4.70 -14.80
CA THR A 324 18.31 -4.57 -15.24
C THR A 324 18.88 -3.21 -14.87
N LYS A 325 18.16 -2.13 -15.22
CA LYS A 325 18.60 -0.77 -14.90
C LYS A 325 18.75 -0.53 -13.39
N ALA A 326 17.85 -1.06 -12.59
CA ALA A 326 17.91 -0.94 -11.13
C ALA A 326 19.10 -1.71 -10.55
N VAL A 327 19.35 -2.94 -11.02
CA VAL A 327 20.50 -3.77 -10.59
C VAL A 327 21.81 -3.17 -11.07
N ASP A 328 21.87 -2.62 -12.27
CA ASP A 328 23.04 -1.91 -12.81
C ASP A 328 23.48 -0.74 -11.94
N TRP A 329 22.51 -0.03 -11.34
CA TRP A 329 22.84 1.03 -10.39
C TRP A 329 23.63 0.48 -9.19
N TRP A 330 23.21 -0.65 -8.62
CA TRP A 330 23.91 -1.32 -7.53
C TRP A 330 25.29 -1.81 -7.95
N LEU A 331 25.41 -2.42 -9.13
CA LEU A 331 26.68 -2.86 -9.72
C LEU A 331 27.67 -1.71 -9.87
N LYS A 332 27.22 -0.52 -10.28
CA LYS A 332 28.08 0.64 -10.53
C LYS A 332 28.45 1.38 -9.26
N ASN A 333 27.56 1.44 -8.27
CA ASN A 333 27.67 2.39 -7.16
C ASN A 333 27.87 1.72 -5.79
N ARG A 334 27.61 0.42 -5.66
CA ARG A 334 27.61 -0.29 -4.38
C ARG A 334 28.31 -1.65 -4.44
N SER A 335 29.21 -1.89 -5.42
CA SER A 335 30.01 -3.11 -5.50
C SER A 335 31.46 -2.85 -5.13
N LEU A 336 32.09 -3.83 -4.50
CA LEU A 336 33.52 -3.86 -4.21
C LEU A 336 34.28 -4.69 -5.28
N SER A 337 35.59 -4.56 -5.29
CA SER A 337 36.44 -5.28 -6.26
C SER A 337 36.36 -6.81 -6.16
N ASP A 338 36.04 -7.35 -4.99
CA ASP A 338 35.81 -8.80 -4.78
C ASP A 338 34.40 -9.23 -5.28
N GLY A 339 33.54 -8.26 -5.68
CA GLY A 339 32.19 -8.45 -6.18
C GLY A 339 31.14 -8.58 -5.12
N SER A 340 31.47 -8.36 -3.86
CA SER A 340 30.45 -8.15 -2.82
C SER A 340 29.78 -6.80 -2.97
N PHE A 341 28.54 -6.70 -2.51
CA PHE A 341 27.81 -5.45 -2.43
C PHE A 341 27.78 -4.93 -1.00
N PHE A 342 27.60 -3.62 -0.85
CA PHE A 342 27.58 -3.00 0.47
C PHE A 342 26.46 -1.94 0.55
N TYR A 343 25.87 -1.80 1.73
CA TYR A 343 25.11 -0.62 2.10
C TYR A 343 26.08 0.49 2.50
N ALA A 344 25.89 1.70 1.97
CA ALA A 344 26.75 2.83 2.34
C ALA A 344 26.42 3.36 3.74
N TYR A 345 25.17 3.24 4.16
CA TYR A 345 24.68 3.64 5.49
C TYR A 345 23.46 2.82 5.90
N ALA A 346 23.08 2.89 7.18
CA ALA A 346 22.06 2.01 7.77
C ALA A 346 20.68 2.11 7.09
N HIS A 347 20.25 3.30 6.67
CA HIS A 347 18.95 3.48 6.02
C HIS A 347 18.81 2.73 4.69
N GLU A 348 19.91 2.49 3.97
CA GLU A 348 19.87 1.69 2.74
C GLU A 348 19.47 0.23 2.99
N SER A 349 19.63 -0.27 4.24
CA SER A 349 19.17 -1.61 4.59
C SER A 349 17.64 -1.73 4.73
N GLY A 350 16.94 -0.62 4.90
CA GLY A 350 15.50 -0.57 5.10
C GLY A 350 15.01 -1.10 6.46
N TRP A 351 15.92 -1.49 7.34
CA TRP A 351 15.58 -2.06 8.65
C TRP A 351 15.75 -1.01 9.76
N ASP A 352 14.70 -0.21 9.98
CA ASP A 352 14.69 0.80 11.03
C ASP A 352 14.94 0.20 12.42
N GLY A 353 15.82 0.84 13.18
CA GLY A 353 16.13 0.44 14.57
C GLY A 353 17.05 -0.77 14.69
N VAL A 354 17.53 -1.34 13.59
CA VAL A 354 18.57 -2.38 13.62
C VAL A 354 19.93 -1.71 13.40
N PRO A 355 20.83 -1.70 14.40
CA PRO A 355 22.17 -1.18 14.22
C PRO A 355 22.95 -2.12 13.29
N VAL A 356 22.90 -1.86 12.00
CA VAL A 356 23.60 -2.71 11.01
C VAL A 356 25.06 -2.33 10.92
N LEU A 357 25.40 -1.07 11.33
CA LEU A 357 26.75 -0.53 11.09
C LEU A 357 27.21 0.44 12.17
N PRO A 358 28.51 0.43 12.52
CA PRO A 358 29.12 1.58 13.13
C PRO A 358 28.97 2.81 12.23
N PHE A 359 28.70 3.98 12.81
CA PHE A 359 28.49 5.23 12.10
C PHE A 359 29.54 5.47 11.01
N GLY A 360 29.09 5.74 9.77
CA GLY A 360 29.92 6.23 8.68
C GLY A 360 30.74 5.16 7.92
N GLN A 361 30.56 3.88 8.20
CA GLN A 361 31.22 2.80 7.47
C GLN A 361 30.19 1.96 6.72
N GLY A 362 30.40 1.79 5.41
CA GLY A 362 29.58 0.87 4.62
C GLY A 362 29.79 -0.59 5.07
N ALA A 363 28.76 -1.45 4.90
CA ALA A 363 28.89 -2.85 5.25
C ALA A 363 28.41 -3.79 4.14
N VAL A 364 29.15 -4.86 4.00
CA VAL A 364 28.74 -6.08 3.32
C VAL A 364 27.92 -6.91 4.31
N THR A 365 26.69 -7.22 3.95
CA THR A 365 25.74 -7.93 4.81
C THR A 365 25.17 -9.15 4.10
N PRO A 366 24.77 -10.21 4.81
CA PRO A 366 24.24 -11.41 4.18
C PRO A 366 22.92 -11.17 3.46
N ASP A 367 22.04 -10.29 3.95
CA ASP A 367 20.76 -9.96 3.30
C ASP A 367 20.97 -9.29 1.94
N LEU A 368 21.91 -8.34 1.81
CA LEU A 368 22.19 -7.70 0.53
C LEU A 368 22.70 -8.69 -0.52
N ALA A 369 23.53 -9.64 -0.10
CA ALA A 369 23.98 -10.72 -0.99
C ALA A 369 22.81 -11.62 -1.42
N VAL A 370 21.85 -11.89 -0.53
CA VAL A 370 20.58 -12.60 -0.87
C VAL A 370 19.78 -11.81 -1.90
N TRP A 371 19.56 -10.52 -1.65
CA TRP A 371 18.78 -9.69 -2.58
C TRP A 371 19.40 -9.65 -3.97
N MET A 372 20.71 -9.50 -4.05
CA MET A 372 21.40 -9.47 -5.33
C MET A 372 21.41 -10.83 -6.03
N ALA A 373 21.50 -11.94 -5.28
CA ALA A 373 21.36 -13.29 -5.82
C ALA A 373 19.96 -13.53 -6.40
N LEU A 374 18.90 -13.11 -5.68
CA LEU A 374 17.51 -13.26 -6.13
C LEU A 374 17.19 -12.36 -7.34
N ASN A 375 17.69 -11.11 -7.36
CA ASN A 375 17.55 -10.27 -8.55
C ASN A 375 18.22 -10.88 -9.78
N ALA A 376 19.46 -11.41 -9.60
CA ALA A 376 20.17 -12.08 -10.66
C ALA A 376 19.42 -13.33 -11.16
N GLY A 377 18.83 -14.13 -10.23
CA GLY A 377 18.02 -15.29 -10.58
C GLY A 377 16.74 -14.92 -11.35
N ALA A 378 16.05 -13.85 -10.93
CA ALA A 378 14.89 -13.36 -11.65
C ALA A 378 15.25 -12.86 -13.07
N LEU A 379 16.34 -12.08 -13.19
CA LEU A 379 16.83 -11.59 -14.48
C LEU A 379 17.32 -12.73 -15.39
N GLU A 380 17.96 -13.74 -14.84
CA GLU A 380 18.34 -14.96 -15.58
C GLU A 380 17.11 -15.64 -16.18
N ALA A 381 16.07 -15.86 -15.37
CA ALA A 381 14.83 -16.48 -15.82
C ALA A 381 14.15 -15.66 -16.92
N MET A 382 14.07 -14.35 -16.75
CA MET A 382 13.47 -13.43 -17.73
C MET A 382 14.30 -13.40 -19.03
N ALA A 383 15.62 -13.30 -18.93
CA ALA A 383 16.51 -13.30 -20.09
C ALA A 383 16.41 -14.61 -20.90
N LYS A 384 16.38 -15.77 -20.23
CA LYS A 384 16.13 -17.08 -20.90
C LYS A 384 14.80 -17.09 -21.65
N LYS A 385 13.73 -16.61 -21.01
CA LYS A 385 12.38 -16.57 -21.63
C LYS A 385 12.33 -15.63 -22.83
N LEU A 386 13.10 -14.53 -22.80
CA LEU A 386 13.22 -13.56 -23.90
C LEU A 386 14.21 -14.01 -25.00
N GLY A 387 14.97 -15.10 -24.79
CA GLY A 387 15.95 -15.59 -25.75
C GLY A 387 17.32 -14.90 -25.68
N LEU A 388 17.60 -14.12 -24.62
CA LEU A 388 18.82 -13.36 -24.39
C LEU A 388 19.87 -14.22 -23.67
N GLN A 389 20.46 -15.22 -24.39
CA GLN A 389 21.27 -16.27 -23.78
C GLN A 389 22.55 -15.76 -23.12
N ASP A 390 23.25 -14.80 -23.73
CA ASP A 390 24.49 -14.23 -23.18
C ASP A 390 24.21 -13.44 -21.90
N GLU A 391 23.12 -12.69 -21.87
CA GLU A 391 22.68 -11.95 -20.69
C GLU A 391 22.26 -12.92 -19.57
N ALA A 392 21.55 -13.99 -19.91
CA ALA A 392 21.18 -15.03 -18.95
C ALA A 392 22.42 -15.66 -18.31
N ALA A 393 23.47 -15.95 -19.09
CA ALA A 393 24.74 -16.49 -18.56
C ALA A 393 25.43 -15.48 -17.61
N ASN A 394 25.42 -14.20 -17.95
CA ASN A 394 25.98 -13.15 -17.10
C ASN A 394 25.24 -13.02 -15.75
N TRP A 395 23.91 -13.09 -15.77
CA TRP A 395 23.09 -13.06 -14.55
C TRP A 395 23.29 -14.31 -13.70
N ALA A 396 23.39 -15.50 -14.31
CA ALA A 396 23.73 -16.73 -13.62
C ALA A 396 25.10 -16.62 -12.92
N ALA A 397 26.10 -16.05 -13.59
CA ALA A 397 27.41 -15.82 -13.02
C ALA A 397 27.37 -14.86 -11.81
N LEU A 398 26.58 -13.78 -11.89
CA LEU A 398 26.37 -12.85 -10.77
C LEU A 398 25.72 -13.56 -9.58
N MET A 399 24.67 -14.37 -9.83
CA MET A 399 24.02 -15.16 -8.77
C MET A 399 25.02 -16.07 -8.06
N GLN A 400 25.81 -16.85 -8.80
CA GLN A 400 26.84 -17.72 -8.22
C GLN A 400 27.89 -16.95 -7.42
N LYS A 401 28.28 -15.76 -7.89
CA LYS A 401 29.19 -14.88 -7.16
C LYS A 401 28.64 -14.45 -5.82
N GLN A 402 27.33 -14.09 -5.75
CA GLN A 402 26.69 -13.71 -4.49
C GLN A 402 26.55 -14.89 -3.52
N LEU A 403 26.28 -16.10 -4.02
CA LEU A 403 26.31 -17.31 -3.19
C LEU A 403 27.71 -17.55 -2.60
N GLY A 404 28.77 -17.27 -3.36
CA GLY A 404 30.15 -17.29 -2.87
C GLY A 404 30.41 -16.23 -1.79
N VAL A 405 29.87 -15.03 -1.93
CA VAL A 405 29.95 -13.99 -0.90
C VAL A 405 29.26 -14.46 0.38
N LEU A 406 28.05 -15.02 0.28
CA LEU A 406 27.32 -15.57 1.43
C LEU A 406 28.13 -16.67 2.14
N ALA A 407 28.74 -17.60 1.39
CA ALA A 407 29.57 -18.62 1.97
C ALA A 407 30.75 -18.03 2.74
N SER A 408 31.36 -16.94 2.27
CA SER A 408 32.46 -16.25 2.95
C SER A 408 32.07 -15.55 4.25
N LEU A 409 30.77 -15.13 4.36
CA LEU A 409 30.24 -14.51 5.56
C LEU A 409 29.73 -15.51 6.60
N TRP A 410 29.65 -16.80 6.26
CA TRP A 410 29.20 -17.86 7.16
C TRP A 410 30.39 -18.42 7.95
N LYS A 411 30.38 -18.23 9.28
CA LYS A 411 31.44 -18.68 10.19
C LYS A 411 30.86 -19.17 11.50
N ASP A 412 31.39 -20.24 12.02
CA ASP A 412 31.04 -20.80 13.33
C ASP A 412 29.52 -20.95 13.56
N GLY A 413 28.81 -21.39 12.51
CA GLY A 413 27.35 -21.60 12.58
C GLY A 413 26.51 -20.34 12.61
N LYS A 414 27.02 -19.18 12.19
CA LYS A 414 26.32 -17.91 12.08
C LYS A 414 26.86 -17.04 10.95
N PHE A 415 26.07 -16.08 10.50
CA PHE A 415 26.56 -15.04 9.61
C PHE A 415 27.23 -13.91 10.38
N ALA A 416 28.28 -13.36 9.79
CA ALA A 416 28.91 -12.11 10.17
C ALA A 416 28.66 -11.07 9.08
N CYS A 417 28.67 -9.78 9.42
CA CYS A 417 28.82 -8.69 8.47
C CYS A 417 30.30 -8.31 8.36
N ARG A 418 30.65 -7.52 7.32
CA ARG A 418 32.01 -7.07 7.10
C ARG A 418 32.02 -5.59 6.76
N SER A 419 32.92 -4.81 7.36
CA SER A 419 33.15 -3.42 6.96
C SER A 419 33.55 -3.35 5.49
N ALA A 420 32.87 -2.51 4.70
CA ALA A 420 33.22 -2.31 3.30
C ALA A 420 34.54 -1.54 3.13
N LEU A 421 34.94 -0.76 4.15
CA LEU A 421 36.15 0.04 4.14
C LEU A 421 37.38 -0.73 4.58
N THR A 422 37.28 -1.44 5.73
CA THR A 422 38.46 -2.10 6.34
C THR A 422 38.50 -3.60 6.07
N GLY A 423 37.41 -4.22 5.65
CA GLY A 423 37.29 -5.68 5.52
C GLY A 423 37.12 -6.41 6.84
N GLU A 424 37.14 -5.69 7.97
CA GLU A 424 37.01 -6.30 9.30
C GLU A 424 35.61 -6.83 9.53
N GLU A 425 35.53 -7.91 10.28
CA GLU A 425 34.27 -8.52 10.68
C GLU A 425 33.54 -7.63 11.70
N VAL A 426 32.24 -7.48 11.49
CA VAL A 426 31.34 -6.80 12.43
C VAL A 426 30.15 -7.69 12.78
N PRO A 427 29.56 -7.54 13.98
CA PRO A 427 28.43 -8.36 14.40
C PRO A 427 27.26 -8.26 13.41
N CYS A 428 26.65 -9.40 13.08
CA CYS A 428 25.45 -9.46 12.26
C CYS A 428 24.21 -9.52 13.16
N PRO A 429 23.23 -8.61 13.00
CA PRO A 429 21.95 -8.70 13.69
C PRO A 429 21.23 -10.01 13.38
N VAL A 430 20.55 -10.58 14.39
CA VAL A 430 19.93 -11.91 14.29
C VAL A 430 18.96 -12.00 13.10
N GLY A 431 18.08 -11.01 12.92
CA GLY A 431 17.13 -11.00 11.82
C GLY A 431 17.80 -11.00 10.45
N ILE A 432 18.83 -10.17 10.27
CA ILE A 432 19.62 -10.09 9.01
C ILE A 432 20.33 -11.42 8.76
N GLY A 433 20.91 -12.02 9.81
CA GLY A 433 21.58 -13.32 9.70
C GLY A 433 20.66 -14.50 9.42
N LEU A 434 19.35 -14.35 9.53
CA LEU A 434 18.35 -15.37 9.18
C LEU A 434 17.78 -15.20 7.76
N LEU A 435 17.88 -14.02 7.16
CA LEU A 435 17.36 -13.76 5.80
C LEU A 435 17.95 -14.65 4.69
N PRO A 436 19.19 -15.18 4.79
CA PRO A 436 19.66 -16.17 3.83
C PRO A 436 18.79 -17.42 3.66
N LEU A 437 17.92 -17.74 4.64
CA LEU A 437 16.91 -18.80 4.49
C LEU A 437 16.02 -18.62 3.24
N LEU A 438 15.84 -17.40 2.75
CA LEU A 438 15.08 -17.12 1.52
C LEU A 438 15.67 -17.76 0.25
N LEU A 439 16.89 -18.25 0.32
CA LEU A 439 17.52 -19.08 -0.73
C LEU A 439 17.26 -20.58 -0.54
N GLY A 440 16.44 -20.95 0.44
CA GLY A 440 16.16 -22.36 0.75
C GLY A 440 17.42 -23.12 1.11
N ASP A 441 17.59 -24.32 0.56
CA ASP A 441 18.72 -25.19 0.82
C ASP A 441 20.05 -24.70 0.21
N ALA A 442 20.01 -23.70 -0.66
CA ALA A 442 21.22 -23.04 -1.17
C ALA A 442 21.88 -22.11 -0.13
N ALA A 443 21.20 -21.79 0.96
CA ALA A 443 21.75 -20.98 2.04
C ALA A 443 22.83 -21.77 2.83
N PRO A 444 24.01 -21.19 3.09
CA PRO A 444 24.98 -21.82 4.00
C PRO A 444 24.35 -22.07 5.37
N GLY A 445 24.39 -23.34 5.81
CA GLY A 445 23.86 -23.75 7.11
C GLY A 445 22.33 -23.65 7.26
N ALA A 446 21.57 -23.88 6.19
CA ALA A 446 20.11 -23.76 6.15
C ALA A 446 19.39 -24.41 7.34
N ASP A 447 19.74 -25.65 7.70
CA ASP A 447 19.11 -26.36 8.84
C ASP A 447 19.40 -25.68 10.18
N ALA A 448 20.61 -25.21 10.39
CA ALA A 448 20.97 -24.47 11.59
C ALA A 448 20.24 -23.13 11.68
N LEU A 449 20.02 -22.47 10.53
CA LEU A 449 19.26 -21.22 10.45
C LEU A 449 17.75 -21.46 10.72
N ARG A 450 17.15 -22.53 10.16
CA ARG A 450 15.75 -22.91 10.46
C ARG A 450 15.56 -23.15 11.95
N ALA A 451 16.44 -23.96 12.58
CA ALA A 451 16.38 -24.21 14.01
C ALA A 451 16.54 -22.94 14.88
N LYS A 452 17.30 -21.95 14.41
CA LYS A 452 17.41 -20.64 15.06
C LYS A 452 16.16 -19.78 14.86
N ALA A 453 15.59 -19.77 13.65
CA ALA A 453 14.39 -19.01 13.32
C ALA A 453 13.19 -19.44 14.18
N GLU A 454 13.02 -20.75 14.41
CA GLU A 454 11.96 -21.30 15.26
C GLU A 454 12.04 -20.84 16.74
N LYS A 455 13.26 -20.56 17.21
CA LYS A 455 13.55 -20.13 18.59
C LYS A 455 13.62 -18.61 18.73
N ALA A 456 13.56 -17.86 17.63
CA ALA A 456 13.67 -16.41 17.66
C ALA A 456 12.41 -15.79 18.30
N GLU A 457 12.60 -15.10 19.44
CA GLU A 457 11.49 -14.52 20.19
C GLU A 457 11.14 -13.08 19.78
N ARG A 458 12.09 -12.35 19.21
CA ARG A 458 11.94 -10.92 18.87
C ARG A 458 12.58 -10.60 17.53
N LEU A 459 11.78 -10.69 16.48
CA LEU A 459 12.16 -10.22 15.16
C LEU A 459 11.25 -9.04 14.76
N PRO A 460 11.75 -8.03 14.03
CA PRO A 460 10.89 -7.06 13.36
C PRO A 460 9.84 -7.79 12.51
N LYS A 461 8.61 -7.28 12.46
CA LYS A 461 7.46 -7.98 11.85
C LYS A 461 7.71 -8.35 10.38
N GLU A 462 8.30 -7.45 9.64
CA GLU A 462 8.61 -7.64 8.22
C GLU A 462 9.69 -8.72 8.02
N GLN A 463 10.74 -8.70 8.85
CA GLN A 463 11.77 -9.75 8.83
C GLN A 463 11.20 -11.11 9.24
N ALA A 464 10.38 -11.13 10.28
CA ALA A 464 9.71 -12.35 10.73
C ALA A 464 8.82 -12.92 9.62
N GLY A 465 8.06 -12.08 8.91
CA GLY A 465 7.25 -12.46 7.76
C GLY A 465 8.06 -13.06 6.61
N LEU A 466 9.20 -12.45 6.28
CA LEU A 466 10.11 -12.97 5.26
C LEU A 466 10.71 -14.33 5.64
N ILE A 467 11.25 -14.44 6.85
CA ILE A 467 11.84 -15.68 7.35
C ILE A 467 10.79 -16.80 7.42
N ALA A 468 9.56 -16.46 7.74
CA ALA A 468 8.44 -17.39 7.81
C ALA A 468 8.09 -18.01 6.45
N LEU A 469 8.43 -17.38 5.33
CA LEU A 469 8.25 -17.98 3.99
C LEU A 469 9.00 -19.31 3.86
N GLU A 470 10.09 -19.49 4.60
CA GLU A 470 10.94 -20.68 4.59
C GLU A 470 10.92 -21.44 5.94
N CYS A 471 10.06 -21.03 6.87
CA CYS A 471 9.92 -21.62 8.21
C CYS A 471 8.44 -21.78 8.60
N PRO A 472 7.76 -22.89 8.23
CA PRO A 472 6.32 -23.09 8.45
C PRO A 472 5.87 -22.91 9.92
N ALA A 473 6.70 -23.34 10.88
CA ALA A 473 6.40 -23.18 12.32
C ALA A 473 6.30 -21.71 12.73
N LEU A 474 7.09 -20.83 12.13
CA LEU A 474 7.02 -19.38 12.35
C LEU A 474 5.83 -18.78 11.60
N ALA A 475 5.53 -19.27 10.39
CA ALA A 475 4.39 -18.82 9.61
C ALA A 475 3.07 -19.02 10.37
N GLY A 476 2.84 -20.20 10.93
CA GLY A 476 1.65 -20.48 11.73
C GLY A 476 1.49 -19.54 12.93
N LYS A 477 2.59 -19.20 13.63
CA LYS A 477 2.57 -18.25 14.75
C LYS A 477 2.22 -16.83 14.29
N LEU A 478 2.75 -16.39 13.16
CA LEU A 478 2.50 -15.04 12.63
C LEU A 478 1.08 -14.90 12.10
N ILE A 479 0.54 -15.90 11.40
CA ILE A 479 -0.84 -15.90 10.92
C ILE A 479 -1.79 -15.82 12.13
N ALA A 480 -1.57 -16.63 13.15
CA ALA A 480 -2.39 -16.63 14.36
C ALA A 480 -2.33 -15.28 15.10
N ALA A 481 -1.18 -14.61 15.11
CA ALA A 481 -1.01 -13.29 15.75
C ALA A 481 -1.52 -12.14 14.87
N GLY A 482 -1.38 -12.22 13.56
CA GLY A 482 -1.66 -11.13 12.63
C GLY A 482 -3.15 -10.89 12.37
N ALA A 483 -3.96 -11.95 12.36
CA ALA A 483 -5.41 -11.86 12.15
C ALA A 483 -6.17 -11.14 13.30
N ALA A 484 -5.50 -10.86 14.42
CA ALA A 484 -6.17 -10.49 15.67
C ALA A 484 -6.08 -9.01 16.06
N GLN A 485 -5.43 -8.13 15.30
CA GLN A 485 -5.22 -6.74 15.75
C GLN A 485 -5.88 -5.70 14.85
N PRO A 486 -7.19 -5.46 15.01
CA PRO A 486 -7.79 -4.25 14.47
C PRO A 486 -7.32 -3.06 15.32
N GLY A 487 -6.48 -2.23 14.75
CA GLY A 487 -6.23 -0.92 15.31
C GLY A 487 -7.31 0.07 14.88
N THR A 488 -7.35 1.23 15.52
CA THR A 488 -8.16 2.35 15.07
C THR A 488 -7.52 3.00 13.84
N LEU A 489 -8.31 3.58 12.95
CA LEU A 489 -7.82 4.38 11.81
C LEU A 489 -6.83 5.46 12.25
N SER A 490 -7.05 6.05 13.42
CA SER A 490 -6.17 7.02 14.05
C SER A 490 -4.83 6.43 14.53
N GLY A 491 -4.76 5.14 14.82
CA GLY A 491 -3.57 4.43 15.30
C GLY A 491 -2.66 3.87 14.21
N GLY A 492 -3.05 3.96 12.94
CA GLY A 492 -2.25 3.45 11.81
C GLY A 492 -2.08 1.94 11.78
N ALA A 493 -3.10 1.19 12.22
CA ALA A 493 -3.02 -0.25 12.45
C ALA A 493 -3.14 -1.09 11.19
N TYR A 494 -3.81 -0.59 10.15
CA TYR A 494 -3.94 -1.36 8.90
C TYR A 494 -2.77 -1.06 7.98
N ARG A 495 -1.86 -2.02 7.90
CA ARG A 495 -0.71 -1.99 7.00
C ARG A 495 -0.95 -2.95 5.84
N PRO A 496 -1.19 -2.45 4.64
CA PRO A 496 -1.38 -3.29 3.45
C PRO A 496 -0.25 -4.30 3.22
N VAL A 497 1.00 -3.90 3.50
CA VAL A 497 2.19 -4.76 3.40
C VAL A 497 2.13 -5.96 4.33
N LEU A 498 1.69 -5.77 5.58
CA LEU A 498 1.56 -6.88 6.52
C LEU A 498 0.47 -7.85 6.07
N SER A 499 -0.66 -7.34 5.57
CA SER A 499 -1.72 -8.17 5.00
C SER A 499 -1.23 -8.94 3.78
N ALA A 500 -0.44 -8.32 2.91
CA ALA A 500 0.20 -9.00 1.78
C ALA A 500 1.14 -10.13 2.22
N LEU A 501 1.96 -9.90 3.25
CA LEU A 501 2.83 -10.93 3.82
C LEU A 501 2.03 -12.09 4.44
N LEU A 502 0.94 -11.79 5.16
CA LEU A 502 0.08 -12.84 5.73
C LEU A 502 -0.55 -13.70 4.63
N LEU A 503 -1.06 -13.08 3.56
CA LEU A 503 -1.57 -13.81 2.39
C LEU A 503 -0.51 -14.69 1.73
N ALA A 504 0.74 -14.20 1.66
CA ALA A 504 1.86 -14.96 1.13
C ALA A 504 2.22 -16.19 1.99
N LEU A 505 1.95 -16.13 3.31
CA LEU A 505 2.24 -17.20 4.26
C LEU A 505 1.17 -18.28 4.32
N GLU A 506 -0.09 -17.96 3.98
CA GLU A 506 -1.20 -18.95 4.01
C GLU A 506 -0.97 -20.16 3.11
N GLU A 507 -0.21 -20.02 2.03
CA GLU A 507 0.16 -21.16 1.17
C GLU A 507 1.08 -22.16 1.89
N ARG A 508 1.86 -21.71 2.88
CA ARG A 508 2.88 -22.50 3.57
C ARG A 508 2.38 -23.11 4.88
N SER A 509 1.18 -22.74 5.32
CA SER A 509 0.53 -23.26 6.52
C SER A 509 -0.48 -24.37 6.19
#